data_16048c351db1083a660633dc8b513a09
#
_entry.id   16048c351db1083a660633dc8b513a09
#
_cell.length_a   1.000
_cell.length_b   1.000
_cell.length_c   1.000
_cell.angle_alpha   90.00
_cell.angle_beta   90.00
_cell.angle_gamma   90.00
#
_symmetry.space_group_name_H-M   'P 1'
#
loop_
_entity.id
_entity.type
_entity.pdbx_description
1 polymer ?
#
loop_
_entity_poly.entity_id
_entity_poly.type
_entity_poly.pdbx_seq_one_letter_code
_entity_poly.pdbx_strand_id
1 'polypeptide(L)'
;LLGKNPETWSNYDKAMLQRVPYMIHIPGYTGGGISNTFGGEVDALPTLLHILGVDTSSYIQMGQDLLSPDNKQTVAFRTSGQYVTPQYTSYSGRLYNTQTGEEITNPDETTKKENEAIRNAVATQLSMSDAVQTGDLLRFYTPDGLNPLDSSTISYTKQMDQLKQINKKLKDKSTSLYKQKGNKSTADLFKTPSYKELHPVEPESSSNSTEESSSSQETTAAQE
;
A
#
# COMPACT_ATOMS: atom_id res chain seq x y z
N LEU A 1 0.72 13.85 23.94
CA LEU A 1 0.12 12.53 23.80
C LEU A 1 0.50 11.59 24.94
N LEU A 2 1.79 11.45 25.25
CA LEU A 2 2.27 10.57 26.33
C LEU A 2 2.47 11.29 27.67
N GLY A 3 2.18 12.58 27.79
CA GLY A 3 2.43 13.38 28.99
C GLY A 3 3.91 13.54 29.37
N LYS A 4 4.82 13.15 28.46
CA LYS A 4 6.27 13.22 28.64
C LYS A 4 6.88 14.24 27.70
N ASN A 5 8.02 14.87 28.12
CA ASN A 5 8.79 15.71 27.22
C ASN A 5 9.33 14.86 26.05
N PRO A 6 9.12 15.28 24.76
CA PRO A 6 9.61 14.55 23.59
C PRO A 6 11.11 14.24 23.59
N GLU A 7 11.92 15.09 24.19
CA GLU A 7 13.38 14.89 24.29
C GLU A 7 13.78 13.71 25.19
N THR A 8 12.85 13.27 26.07
CA THR A 8 13.07 12.15 26.99
C THR A 8 12.42 10.85 26.53
N TRP A 9 11.84 10.81 25.34
CA TRP A 9 11.16 9.61 24.85
C TRP A 9 12.12 8.46 24.60
N SER A 10 11.80 7.33 25.25
CA SER A 10 12.45 6.06 24.95
C SER A 10 12.05 5.52 23.57
N ASN A 11 12.73 4.49 23.11
CA ASN A 11 12.29 3.78 21.88
C ASN A 11 10.93 3.11 22.08
N TYR A 12 10.60 2.66 23.28
CA TYR A 12 9.26 2.19 23.63
C TYR A 12 8.19 3.29 23.45
N ASP A 13 8.46 4.49 23.99
CA ASP A 13 7.55 5.63 23.80
C ASP A 13 7.32 5.96 22.33
N LYS A 14 8.38 5.91 21.51
CA LYS A 14 8.30 6.13 20.06
C LYS A 14 7.46 5.07 19.33
N ALA A 15 7.57 3.80 19.75
CA ALA A 15 6.70 2.74 19.25
C ALA A 15 5.23 2.98 19.61
N MET A 16 4.97 3.37 20.86
CA MET A 16 3.60 3.63 21.36
C MET A 16 2.95 4.86 20.74
N LEU A 17 3.74 5.83 20.25
CA LEU A 17 3.21 6.99 19.52
C LEU A 17 2.55 6.65 18.18
N GLN A 18 2.84 5.49 17.62
CA GLN A 18 2.24 5.05 16.37
C GLN A 18 0.83 4.48 16.55
N ARG A 19 0.32 4.46 17.77
CA ARG A 19 -1.04 4.00 18.06
C ARG A 19 -2.05 5.02 17.54
N VAL A 20 -3.01 4.52 16.76
CA VAL A 20 -4.15 5.30 16.27
C VAL A 20 -5.46 4.72 16.77
N PRO A 21 -6.49 5.53 17.02
CA PRO A 21 -7.81 5.02 17.35
C PRO A 21 -8.42 4.31 16.12
N TYR A 22 -8.95 3.12 16.34
CA TYR A 22 -9.76 2.40 15.35
C TYR A 22 -11.17 2.25 15.91
N MET A 23 -12.15 2.87 15.27
CA MET A 23 -13.53 2.90 15.72
C MET A 23 -14.46 2.41 14.62
N ILE A 24 -15.38 1.51 14.98
CA ILE A 24 -16.40 1.00 14.08
C ILE A 24 -17.76 1.42 14.63
N HIS A 25 -18.55 2.11 13.83
CA HIS A 25 -19.93 2.41 14.13
C HIS A 25 -20.85 1.52 13.26
N ILE A 26 -21.69 0.73 13.95
CA ILE A 26 -22.67 -0.12 13.28
C ILE A 26 -24.06 0.46 13.58
N PRO A 27 -24.79 0.97 12.58
CA PRO A 27 -26.14 1.52 12.79
C PRO A 27 -27.08 0.49 13.42
N GLY A 28 -27.76 0.90 14.48
CA GLY A 28 -28.70 0.05 15.22
C GLY A 28 -28.06 -0.93 16.21
N TYR A 29 -26.74 -1.04 16.26
CA TYR A 29 -26.07 -1.87 17.25
C TYR A 29 -25.82 -1.08 18.54
N THR A 30 -26.30 -1.62 19.66
CA THR A 30 -26.23 -0.97 20.99
C THR A 30 -25.22 -1.64 21.94
N GLY A 31 -24.62 -2.77 21.54
CA GLY A 31 -23.67 -3.54 22.33
C GLY A 31 -22.22 -3.07 22.24
N GLY A 32 -21.99 -1.78 21.99
CA GLY A 32 -20.66 -1.21 21.83
C GLY A 32 -19.79 -1.32 23.09
N GLY A 33 -18.48 -1.41 22.88
CA GLY A 33 -17.48 -1.54 23.92
C GLY A 33 -16.08 -1.22 23.42
N ILE A 34 -15.12 -1.35 24.31
CA ILE A 34 -13.69 -1.17 23.99
C ILE A 34 -13.05 -2.56 23.91
N SER A 35 -12.43 -2.86 22.76
CA SER A 35 -11.55 -4.01 22.61
C SER A 35 -10.11 -3.58 22.87
N ASN A 36 -9.37 -4.40 23.64
CA ASN A 36 -7.94 -4.23 23.86
C ASN A 36 -7.09 -5.16 22.99
N THR A 37 -7.69 -5.75 21.94
CA THR A 37 -6.99 -6.59 20.99
C THR A 37 -5.92 -5.77 20.25
N PHE A 38 -4.70 -6.28 20.23
CA PHE A 38 -3.62 -5.67 19.47
C PHE A 38 -3.82 -5.93 17.98
N GLY A 39 -3.77 -4.87 17.18
CA GLY A 39 -3.92 -4.96 15.73
C GLY A 39 -3.23 -3.82 15.02
N GLY A 40 -2.91 -4.04 13.75
CA GLY A 40 -2.37 -3.04 12.83
C GLY A 40 -3.44 -2.56 11.85
N GLU A 41 -3.12 -1.53 11.09
CA GLU A 41 -4.01 -1.02 10.03
C GLU A 41 -4.37 -2.09 8.99
N VAL A 42 -3.45 -3.05 8.77
CA VAL A 42 -3.66 -4.19 7.86
C VAL A 42 -4.81 -5.10 8.30
N ASP A 43 -5.14 -5.12 9.58
CA ASP A 43 -6.19 -5.95 10.17
C ASP A 43 -7.59 -5.33 10.03
N ALA A 44 -7.66 -4.06 9.62
CA ALA A 44 -8.93 -3.34 9.48
C ALA A 44 -9.82 -3.97 8.40
N LEU A 45 -9.25 -4.31 7.26
CA LEU A 45 -10.01 -4.87 6.13
C LEU A 45 -10.62 -6.24 6.46
N PRO A 46 -9.86 -7.26 6.91
CA PRO A 46 -10.44 -8.56 7.27
C PRO A 46 -11.48 -8.45 8.38
N THR A 47 -11.28 -7.57 9.36
CA THR A 47 -12.25 -7.32 10.42
C THR A 47 -13.57 -6.75 9.89
N LEU A 48 -13.50 -5.75 8.99
CA LEU A 48 -14.69 -5.18 8.36
C LEU A 48 -15.43 -6.18 7.49
N LEU A 49 -14.71 -6.97 6.69
CA LEU A 49 -15.31 -7.98 5.83
C LEU A 49 -16.03 -9.07 6.65
N HIS A 50 -15.44 -9.47 7.79
CA HIS A 50 -16.12 -10.38 8.73
C HIS A 50 -17.42 -9.77 9.28
N ILE A 51 -17.39 -8.52 9.75
CA ILE A 51 -18.60 -7.83 10.26
C ILE A 51 -19.69 -7.74 9.17
N LEU A 52 -19.27 -7.55 7.92
CA LEU A 52 -20.20 -7.49 6.77
C LEU A 52 -20.66 -8.87 6.28
N GLY A 53 -20.15 -9.95 6.85
CA GLY A 53 -20.49 -11.32 6.44
C GLY A 53 -19.97 -11.70 5.06
N VAL A 54 -18.89 -11.08 4.60
CA VAL A 54 -18.28 -11.37 3.30
C VAL A 54 -17.34 -12.57 3.44
N ASP A 55 -17.58 -13.60 2.63
CA ASP A 55 -16.66 -14.73 2.50
C ASP A 55 -15.39 -14.30 1.75
N THR A 56 -14.26 -14.36 2.43
CA THR A 56 -12.96 -13.96 1.90
C THR A 56 -12.05 -15.13 1.53
N SER A 57 -12.56 -16.37 1.61
CA SER A 57 -11.76 -17.59 1.37
C SER A 57 -11.13 -17.64 -0.03
N SER A 58 -11.74 -16.98 -1.01
CA SER A 58 -11.26 -16.90 -2.41
C SER A 58 -10.44 -15.65 -2.73
N TYR A 59 -10.10 -14.84 -1.73
CA TYR A 59 -9.38 -13.58 -1.96
C TYR A 59 -8.02 -13.57 -1.27
N ILE A 60 -7.04 -12.96 -1.93
CA ILE A 60 -5.76 -12.65 -1.28
C ILE A 60 -5.97 -11.41 -0.42
N GLN A 61 -5.83 -11.57 0.87
CA GLN A 61 -5.82 -10.47 1.82
C GLN A 61 -4.69 -10.63 2.83
N MET A 62 -4.18 -9.52 3.30
CA MET A 62 -3.21 -9.47 4.39
C MET A 62 -3.95 -9.07 5.68
N GLY A 63 -3.30 -9.34 6.81
CA GLY A 63 -3.88 -9.04 8.11
C GLY A 63 -4.74 -10.17 8.67
N GLN A 64 -5.25 -9.95 9.86
CA GLN A 64 -6.07 -10.90 10.62
C GLN A 64 -7.34 -10.19 11.10
N ASP A 65 -8.42 -10.96 11.24
CA ASP A 65 -9.63 -10.44 11.87
C ASP A 65 -9.41 -10.20 13.36
N LEU A 66 -9.59 -8.96 13.80
CA LEU A 66 -9.42 -8.55 15.21
C LEU A 66 -10.46 -9.15 16.14
N LEU A 67 -11.57 -9.65 15.61
CA LEU A 67 -12.64 -10.30 16.37
C LEU A 67 -12.46 -11.81 16.45
N SER A 68 -11.51 -12.37 15.71
CA SER A 68 -11.22 -13.79 15.74
C SER A 68 -10.48 -14.19 17.02
N PRO A 69 -10.88 -15.28 17.68
CA PRO A 69 -10.14 -15.83 18.82
C PRO A 69 -8.73 -16.35 18.44
N ASP A 70 -8.52 -16.63 17.16
CA ASP A 70 -7.23 -17.11 16.62
C ASP A 70 -6.27 -15.99 16.25
N ASN A 71 -6.66 -14.73 16.45
CA ASN A 71 -5.83 -13.57 16.18
C ASN A 71 -4.53 -13.62 17.00
N LYS A 72 -3.38 -13.52 16.33
CA LYS A 72 -2.05 -13.61 16.95
C LYS A 72 -1.65 -12.32 17.68
N GLN A 73 -2.42 -11.26 17.52
CA GLN A 73 -2.18 -9.97 18.16
C GLN A 73 -0.74 -9.46 17.93
N THR A 74 -0.23 -9.66 16.73
CA THR A 74 1.11 -9.22 16.33
C THR A 74 0.99 -8.07 15.34
N VAL A 75 1.49 -6.92 15.72
CA VAL A 75 1.54 -5.72 14.88
C VAL A 75 2.95 -5.58 14.32
N ALA A 76 3.09 -5.70 13.01
CA ALA A 76 4.35 -5.52 12.32
C ALA A 76 4.55 -4.05 11.93
N PHE A 77 5.70 -3.49 12.27
CA PHE A 77 6.12 -2.22 11.69
C PHE A 77 6.79 -2.44 10.34
N ARG A 78 6.60 -1.49 9.44
CA ARG A 78 7.21 -1.55 8.10
C ARG A 78 8.74 -1.65 8.16
N THR A 79 9.37 -1.14 9.20
CA THR A 79 10.79 -1.32 9.44
C THR A 79 11.07 -2.75 9.89
N SER A 80 11.92 -3.44 9.14
CA SER A 80 12.23 -4.86 9.35
C SER A 80 12.58 -5.21 10.80
N GLY A 81 11.98 -6.30 11.30
CA GLY A 81 12.24 -6.85 12.63
C GLY A 81 11.63 -6.07 13.78
N GLN A 82 10.81 -5.06 13.52
CA GLN A 82 10.09 -4.33 14.55
C GLN A 82 8.64 -4.81 14.65
N TYR A 83 8.16 -4.95 15.87
CA TYR A 83 6.80 -5.43 16.12
C TYR A 83 6.30 -5.04 17.52
N VAL A 84 5.00 -5.13 17.72
CA VAL A 84 4.33 -5.07 19.03
C VAL A 84 3.42 -6.28 19.17
N THR A 85 3.48 -6.91 20.35
CA THR A 85 2.54 -7.94 20.83
C THR A 85 2.06 -7.57 22.22
N PRO A 86 1.09 -8.27 22.80
CA PRO A 86 0.70 -8.04 24.20
C PRO A 86 1.84 -8.22 25.21
N GLN A 87 2.84 -9.06 24.88
CA GLN A 87 3.96 -9.38 25.78
C GLN A 87 5.20 -8.53 25.49
N TYR A 88 5.55 -8.35 24.19
CA TYR A 88 6.81 -7.77 23.79
C TYR A 88 6.63 -6.64 22.78
N THR A 89 7.41 -5.58 22.94
CA THR A 89 7.63 -4.53 21.93
C THR A 89 9.08 -4.57 21.49
N SER A 90 9.31 -4.89 20.24
CA SER A 90 10.63 -4.83 19.60
C SER A 90 10.71 -3.56 18.75
N TYR A 91 11.59 -2.62 19.12
CA TYR A 91 11.73 -1.36 18.43
C TYR A 91 13.17 -0.85 18.47
N SER A 92 13.69 -0.45 17.32
CA SER A 92 15.05 0.11 17.17
C SER A 92 16.15 -0.79 17.78
N GLY A 93 16.03 -2.11 17.56
CA GLY A 93 17.03 -3.09 18.03
C GLY A 93 16.94 -3.46 19.52
N ARG A 94 15.95 -2.94 20.22
CA ARG A 94 15.71 -3.21 21.66
C ARG A 94 14.42 -3.95 21.88
N LEU A 95 14.36 -4.69 22.96
CA LEU A 95 13.18 -5.46 23.38
C LEU A 95 12.63 -4.88 24.69
N TYR A 96 11.34 -4.71 24.75
CA TYR A 96 10.63 -4.15 25.90
C TYR A 96 9.48 -5.06 26.33
N ASN A 97 9.17 -5.09 27.60
CA ASN A 97 7.89 -5.59 28.07
C ASN A 97 6.80 -4.59 27.65
N THR A 98 5.81 -5.06 26.90
CA THR A 98 4.76 -4.18 26.36
C THR A 98 3.87 -3.59 27.47
N GLN A 99 3.66 -4.30 28.57
CA GLN A 99 2.78 -3.85 29.65
C GLN A 99 3.44 -2.78 30.54
N THR A 100 4.74 -2.96 30.83
CA THR A 100 5.48 -2.06 31.74
C THR A 100 6.28 -0.99 31.01
N GLY A 101 6.64 -1.22 29.74
CA GLY A 101 7.54 -0.35 28.99
C GLY A 101 9.01 -0.50 29.38
N GLU A 102 9.34 -1.45 30.27
CA GLU A 102 10.71 -1.70 30.72
C GLU A 102 11.51 -2.45 29.67
N GLU A 103 12.77 -2.05 29.49
CA GLU A 103 13.69 -2.70 28.58
C GLU A 103 14.14 -4.06 29.12
N ILE A 104 14.04 -5.10 28.31
CA ILE A 104 14.54 -6.44 28.60
C ILE A 104 15.98 -6.53 28.09
N THR A 105 16.93 -6.20 28.94
CA THR A 105 18.37 -6.13 28.57
C THR A 105 19.04 -7.50 28.51
N ASN A 106 18.58 -8.45 29.35
CA ASN A 106 19.12 -9.81 29.43
C ASN A 106 18.01 -10.85 29.31
N PRO A 107 17.45 -11.03 28.10
CA PRO A 107 16.39 -12.03 27.88
C PRO A 107 16.93 -13.45 28.14
N ASP A 108 16.14 -14.30 28.80
CA ASP A 108 16.43 -15.71 28.93
C ASP A 108 16.29 -16.44 27.56
N GLU A 109 16.65 -17.72 27.53
CA GLU A 109 16.63 -18.51 26.27
C GLU A 109 15.22 -18.69 25.71
N THR A 110 14.21 -18.71 26.56
CA THR A 110 12.80 -18.81 26.13
C THR A 110 12.38 -17.52 25.46
N THR A 111 12.60 -16.37 26.11
CA THR A 111 12.31 -15.03 25.55
C THR A 111 13.06 -14.78 24.25
N LYS A 112 14.32 -15.22 24.14
CA LYS A 112 15.10 -15.11 22.90
C LYS A 112 14.46 -15.86 21.75
N LYS A 113 14.08 -17.14 21.99
CA LYS A 113 13.43 -17.99 20.98
C LYS A 113 12.08 -17.44 20.55
N GLU A 114 11.27 -16.95 21.50
CA GLU A 114 9.98 -16.34 21.19
C GLU A 114 10.15 -15.06 20.36
N ASN A 115 11.08 -14.18 20.77
CA ASN A 115 11.38 -12.97 20.02
C ASN A 115 11.85 -13.27 18.59
N GLU A 116 12.72 -14.27 18.43
CA GLU A 116 13.19 -14.70 17.12
C GLU A 116 12.05 -15.26 16.26
N ALA A 117 11.20 -16.10 16.82
CA ALA A 117 10.03 -16.64 16.12
C ALA A 117 9.08 -15.53 15.64
N ILE A 118 8.79 -14.55 16.50
CA ILE A 118 7.93 -13.40 16.15
C ILE A 118 8.59 -12.56 15.05
N ARG A 119 9.90 -12.26 15.18
CA ARG A 119 10.65 -11.50 14.16
C ARG A 119 10.62 -12.19 12.80
N ASN A 120 10.81 -13.50 12.78
CA ASN A 120 10.75 -14.30 11.55
C ASN A 120 9.35 -14.26 10.93
N ALA A 121 8.30 -14.39 11.73
CA ALA A 121 6.93 -14.31 11.27
C ALA A 121 6.62 -12.91 10.70
N VAL A 122 7.04 -11.84 11.37
CA VAL A 122 6.89 -10.45 10.91
C VAL A 122 7.67 -10.22 9.61
N ALA A 123 8.91 -10.68 9.52
CA ALA A 123 9.72 -10.56 8.31
C ALA A 123 9.09 -11.30 7.12
N THR A 124 8.53 -12.49 7.37
CA THR A 124 7.81 -13.26 6.35
C THR A 124 6.56 -12.52 5.88
N GLN A 125 5.76 -12.00 6.81
CA GLN A 125 4.55 -11.23 6.48
C GLN A 125 4.88 -9.99 5.62
N LEU A 126 5.89 -9.22 6.00
CA LEU A 126 6.33 -8.05 5.23
C LEU A 126 6.86 -8.44 3.85
N SER A 127 7.65 -9.50 3.77
CA SER A 127 8.18 -10.02 2.50
C SER A 127 7.06 -10.50 1.56
N MET A 128 6.05 -11.19 2.10
CA MET A 128 4.87 -11.60 1.33
C MET A 128 4.08 -10.38 0.82
N SER A 129 3.89 -9.37 1.66
CA SER A 129 3.23 -8.12 1.27
C SER A 129 3.98 -7.42 0.14
N ASP A 130 5.31 -7.36 0.25
CA ASP A 130 6.16 -6.77 -0.80
C ASP A 130 6.10 -7.57 -2.09
N ALA A 131 6.10 -8.91 -2.01
CA ALA A 131 5.98 -9.76 -3.19
C ALA A 131 4.64 -9.58 -3.90
N VAL A 132 3.53 -9.47 -3.15
CA VAL A 132 2.21 -9.18 -3.73
C VAL A 132 2.21 -7.84 -4.44
N GLN A 133 2.77 -6.80 -3.83
CA GLN A 133 2.80 -5.45 -4.37
C GLN A 133 3.76 -5.32 -5.57
N THR A 134 5.01 -5.75 -5.41
CA THR A 134 6.05 -5.60 -6.44
C THR A 134 5.84 -6.53 -7.62
N GLY A 135 5.30 -7.73 -7.37
CA GLY A 135 4.94 -8.70 -8.40
C GLY A 135 3.58 -8.42 -9.05
N ASP A 136 2.82 -7.43 -8.56
CA ASP A 136 1.45 -7.13 -9.02
C ASP A 136 0.58 -8.40 -9.05
N LEU A 137 0.74 -9.26 -8.02
CA LEU A 137 0.18 -10.61 -8.02
C LEU A 137 -1.35 -10.63 -8.07
N LEU A 138 -2.01 -9.59 -7.55
CA LEU A 138 -3.48 -9.49 -7.61
C LEU A 138 -4.02 -9.43 -9.03
N ARG A 139 -3.23 -8.93 -9.97
CA ARG A 139 -3.58 -8.92 -11.41
C ARG A 139 -3.67 -10.33 -11.99
N PHE A 140 -2.90 -11.26 -11.45
CA PHE A 140 -2.78 -12.63 -11.95
C PHE A 140 -3.60 -13.63 -11.13
N TYR A 141 -4.20 -13.17 -10.06
CA TYR A 141 -4.99 -14.03 -9.17
C TYR A 141 -6.39 -14.24 -9.73
N THR A 142 -6.79 -15.50 -9.77
CA THR A 142 -8.18 -15.92 -10.02
C THR A 142 -8.61 -16.87 -8.91
N PRO A 143 -9.92 -17.16 -8.72
CA PRO A 143 -10.37 -18.15 -7.75
C PRO A 143 -9.72 -19.53 -7.91
N ASP A 144 -9.25 -19.86 -9.13
CA ASP A 144 -8.57 -21.11 -9.45
C ASP A 144 -7.06 -21.08 -9.21
N GLY A 145 -6.54 -19.96 -8.69
CA GLY A 145 -5.13 -19.76 -8.37
C GLY A 145 -4.45 -18.68 -9.19
N LEU A 146 -3.11 -18.67 -9.16
CA LEU A 146 -2.30 -17.72 -9.92
C LEU A 146 -2.13 -18.22 -11.34
N ASN A 147 -2.68 -17.50 -12.29
CA ASN A 147 -2.40 -17.71 -13.72
C ASN A 147 -1.25 -16.78 -14.14
N PRO A 148 -0.08 -17.31 -14.47
CA PRO A 148 1.01 -16.49 -14.97
C PRO A 148 0.58 -15.83 -16.28
N LEU A 149 0.45 -14.51 -16.25
CA LEU A 149 0.24 -13.72 -17.47
C LEU A 149 1.61 -13.43 -18.07
N ASP A 150 1.70 -13.58 -19.37
CA ASP A 150 2.86 -13.08 -20.11
C ASP A 150 2.88 -11.54 -20.00
N SER A 151 3.81 -11.03 -19.20
CA SER A 151 3.97 -9.59 -18.97
C SER A 151 4.23 -8.81 -20.26
N SER A 152 4.74 -9.48 -21.29
CA SER A 152 4.95 -8.88 -22.63
C SER A 152 3.64 -8.49 -23.32
N THR A 153 2.51 -9.11 -22.90
CA THR A 153 1.17 -8.78 -23.41
C THR A 153 0.58 -7.54 -22.75
N ILE A 154 1.13 -7.11 -21.61
CA ILE A 154 0.65 -5.99 -20.81
C ILE A 154 1.52 -4.77 -21.12
N SER A 155 1.11 -3.99 -22.12
CA SER A 155 1.74 -2.72 -22.46
C SER A 155 0.77 -1.59 -22.19
N TYR A 156 1.20 -0.59 -21.40
CA TYR A 156 0.42 0.63 -21.16
C TYR A 156 0.00 1.29 -22.49
N THR A 157 0.89 1.36 -23.46
CA THR A 157 0.61 1.91 -24.79
C THR A 157 -0.51 1.13 -25.49
N LYS A 158 -0.42 -0.20 -25.50
CA LYS A 158 -1.48 -1.06 -26.09
C LYS A 158 -2.83 -0.88 -25.38
N GLN A 159 -2.82 -0.82 -24.05
CA GLN A 159 -4.05 -0.60 -23.26
C GLN A 159 -4.66 0.77 -23.54
N MET A 160 -3.85 1.83 -23.66
CA MET A 160 -4.32 3.16 -24.03
C MET A 160 -4.89 3.20 -25.45
N ASP A 161 -4.28 2.50 -26.39
CA ASP A 161 -4.81 2.42 -27.76
C ASP A 161 -6.12 1.64 -27.81
N GLN A 162 -6.24 0.55 -27.05
CA GLN A 162 -7.51 -0.16 -26.89
C GLN A 162 -8.58 0.74 -26.29
N LEU A 163 -8.26 1.50 -25.25
CA LEU A 163 -9.17 2.45 -24.64
C LEU A 163 -9.65 3.51 -25.63
N LYS A 164 -8.74 4.08 -26.44
CA LYS A 164 -9.07 5.04 -27.50
C LYS A 164 -9.99 4.42 -28.54
N GLN A 165 -9.74 3.17 -28.96
CA GLN A 165 -10.59 2.45 -29.93
C GLN A 165 -11.98 2.19 -29.35
N ILE A 166 -12.07 1.76 -28.09
CA ILE A 166 -13.35 1.55 -27.38
C ILE A 166 -14.10 2.87 -27.28
N ASN A 167 -13.47 3.96 -26.89
CA ASN A 167 -14.07 5.28 -26.83
C ASN A 167 -14.60 5.75 -28.19
N LYS A 168 -13.84 5.48 -29.26
CA LYS A 168 -14.27 5.78 -30.65
C LYS A 168 -15.51 4.98 -31.05
N LYS A 169 -15.57 3.70 -30.66
CA LYS A 169 -16.72 2.83 -30.89
C LYS A 169 -17.98 3.27 -30.11
N LEU A 170 -17.81 3.54 -28.82
CA LEU A 170 -18.91 3.87 -27.92
C LEU A 170 -19.38 5.32 -28.03
N LYS A 171 -18.56 6.20 -28.60
CA LYS A 171 -18.88 7.65 -28.74
C LYS A 171 -19.43 8.21 -27.43
N ASP A 172 -20.65 8.73 -27.44
CA ASP A 172 -21.28 9.35 -26.28
C ASP A 172 -21.74 8.35 -25.20
N LYS A 173 -21.77 7.06 -25.54
CA LYS A 173 -22.06 5.99 -24.58
C LYS A 173 -20.85 5.55 -23.74
N SER A 174 -19.64 6.10 -24.02
CA SER A 174 -18.46 5.75 -23.22
C SER A 174 -18.55 6.35 -21.82
N THR A 175 -18.40 5.48 -20.80
CA THR A 175 -18.34 5.86 -19.39
C THR A 175 -16.92 5.97 -18.87
N SER A 176 -15.90 5.91 -19.75
CA SER A 176 -14.50 5.99 -19.32
C SER A 176 -14.19 7.36 -18.70
N LEU A 177 -13.42 7.35 -17.60
CA LEU A 177 -12.96 8.58 -16.95
C LEU A 177 -12.13 9.45 -17.90
N TYR A 178 -11.36 8.83 -18.78
CA TYR A 178 -10.60 9.53 -19.81
C TYR A 178 -11.47 10.42 -20.68
N LYS A 179 -12.62 9.89 -21.17
CA LYS A 179 -13.57 10.67 -21.97
C LYS A 179 -14.30 11.71 -21.11
N GLN A 180 -14.76 11.34 -19.92
CA GLN A 180 -15.45 12.28 -19.01
C GLN A 180 -14.57 13.48 -18.65
N LYS A 181 -13.26 13.34 -18.65
CA LYS A 181 -12.27 14.40 -18.40
C LYS A 181 -11.76 15.07 -19.68
N GLY A 182 -12.50 14.97 -20.77
CA GLY A 182 -12.16 15.65 -22.03
C GLY A 182 -10.94 15.08 -22.73
N ASN A 183 -10.71 13.76 -22.61
CA ASN A 183 -9.55 13.03 -23.15
C ASN A 183 -8.19 13.49 -22.60
N LYS A 184 -8.19 14.04 -21.39
CA LYS A 184 -6.97 14.46 -20.68
C LYS A 184 -6.44 13.33 -19.82
N SER A 185 -5.13 13.27 -19.69
CA SER A 185 -4.47 12.36 -18.77
C SER A 185 -4.86 12.65 -17.32
N THR A 186 -5.03 11.62 -16.50
CA THR A 186 -5.23 11.79 -15.06
C THR A 186 -4.03 12.42 -14.37
N ALA A 187 -2.84 12.34 -14.96
CA ALA A 187 -1.65 13.01 -14.45
C ALA A 187 -1.84 14.52 -14.29
N ASP A 188 -2.65 15.14 -15.18
CA ASP A 188 -2.93 16.57 -15.10
C ASP A 188 -3.86 16.95 -13.95
N LEU A 189 -4.59 15.96 -13.39
CA LEU A 189 -5.49 16.17 -12.25
C LEU A 189 -4.75 16.20 -10.90
N PHE A 190 -3.56 15.62 -10.85
CA PHE A 190 -2.75 15.51 -9.64
C PHE A 190 -1.66 16.58 -9.52
N LYS A 191 -1.66 17.57 -10.43
CA LYS A 191 -0.74 18.71 -10.32
C LYS A 191 -1.18 19.62 -9.17
N THR A 192 -0.48 19.48 -8.05
CA THR A 192 -0.68 20.34 -6.88
C THR A 192 -0.27 21.80 -7.21
N PRO A 193 -0.72 22.80 -6.44
CA PRO A 193 -0.21 24.17 -6.56
C PRO A 193 1.32 24.23 -6.53
N SER A 194 1.96 23.50 -5.62
CA SER A 194 3.43 23.41 -5.53
C SER A 194 4.08 22.82 -6.78
N TYR A 195 3.42 21.87 -7.47
CA TYR A 195 3.93 21.38 -8.75
C TYR A 195 3.99 22.49 -9.81
N LYS A 196 2.98 23.37 -9.87
CA LYS A 196 2.92 24.48 -10.81
C LYS A 196 3.97 25.55 -10.49
N GLU A 197 4.29 25.76 -9.22
CA GLU A 197 5.34 26.68 -8.77
C GLU A 197 6.73 26.17 -9.17
N LEU A 198 6.97 24.85 -9.04
CA LEU A 198 8.24 24.21 -9.39
C LEU A 198 8.43 24.02 -10.90
N HIS A 199 7.32 23.99 -11.65
CA HIS A 199 7.30 23.81 -13.10
C HIS A 199 6.42 24.90 -13.75
N PRO A 200 6.85 26.18 -13.71
CA PRO A 200 6.11 27.25 -14.38
C PRO A 200 6.03 26.94 -15.87
N VAL A 201 4.82 26.97 -16.43
CA VAL A 201 4.61 26.86 -17.87
C VAL A 201 5.13 28.15 -18.48
N GLU A 202 6.17 28.09 -19.29
CA GLU A 202 6.58 29.25 -20.08
C GLU A 202 5.43 29.67 -21.01
N PRO A 203 5.11 30.96 -21.12
CA PRO A 203 4.07 31.42 -22.03
C PRO A 203 4.48 31.01 -23.46
N GLU A 204 3.61 30.30 -24.14
CA GLU A 204 3.80 29.96 -25.56
C GLU A 204 4.06 31.23 -26.34
N SER A 205 5.29 31.44 -26.77
CA SER A 205 5.62 32.46 -27.74
C SER A 205 4.91 32.10 -29.04
N SER A 206 3.97 32.91 -29.45
CA SER A 206 3.28 32.80 -30.73
C SER A 206 4.31 32.90 -31.88
N SER A 207 4.81 31.74 -32.35
CA SER A 207 5.54 31.68 -33.59
C SER A 207 4.61 31.20 -34.69
N ASN A 208 4.29 32.13 -35.53
CA ASN A 208 3.64 31.94 -36.83
C ASN A 208 4.34 30.81 -37.62
N SER A 209 3.54 29.87 -38.04
CA SER A 209 3.92 28.84 -38.97
C SER A 209 4.17 29.45 -40.36
N THR A 210 5.33 29.16 -40.91
CA THR A 210 5.54 29.18 -42.33
C THR A 210 5.88 27.75 -42.75
N GLU A 211 5.02 27.15 -43.55
CA GLU A 211 5.25 25.90 -44.24
C GLU A 211 6.41 26.07 -45.21
N GLU A 212 7.41 25.22 -45.14
CA GLU A 212 8.26 24.93 -46.28
C GLU A 212 8.51 23.42 -46.41
N SER A 213 8.01 22.93 -47.50
CA SER A 213 8.22 21.59 -48.03
C SER A 213 9.64 21.47 -48.63
N SER A 214 10.37 20.39 -48.33
CA SER A 214 11.31 19.76 -49.26
C SER A 214 11.76 18.40 -48.75
N SER A 215 11.31 17.35 -49.38
CA SER A 215 11.99 16.40 -50.32
C SER A 215 13.28 15.76 -49.80
N SER A 216 13.15 14.43 -49.64
CA SER A 216 14.06 13.33 -49.95
C SER A 216 15.56 13.60 -50.14
N GLN A 217 16.38 12.83 -49.40
CA GLN A 217 17.44 12.03 -50.09
C GLN A 217 17.96 10.93 -49.15
N GLU A 218 17.82 9.70 -49.65
CA GLU A 218 18.62 8.54 -49.26
C GLU A 218 20.11 8.81 -49.51
N THR A 219 20.96 8.33 -48.61
CA THR A 219 22.31 7.95 -49.03
C THR A 219 22.80 6.76 -48.19
N THR A 220 22.96 5.66 -48.91
CA THR A 220 23.64 4.42 -48.54
C THR A 220 25.16 4.62 -48.65
N ALA A 221 25.93 4.02 -47.74
CA ALA A 221 27.27 3.43 -47.92
C ALA A 221 27.88 3.19 -46.55
N ALA A 222 28.14 1.98 -46.06
CA ALA A 222 29.12 0.96 -46.46
C ALA A 222 30.56 1.28 -45.96
N GLN A 223 31.02 0.36 -45.08
CA GLN A 223 32.39 -0.15 -44.86
C GLN A 223 33.51 0.82 -44.43
N GLU A 224 34.02 0.62 -43.24
CA GLU A 224 35.24 -0.21 -42.93
C GLU A 224 35.25 -0.58 -41.43
#